data_b879f67eedbec6a7c429e398871448cd
#
_entry.id   b879f67eedbec6a7c429e398871448cd
#
_cell.length_a   1.000
_cell.length_b   1.000
_cell.length_c   1.000
_cell.angle_alpha   90.00
_cell.angle_beta   90.00
_cell.angle_gamma   90.00
#
_symmetry.space_group_name_H-M   'P 1'
#
loop_
_entity.id
_entity.type
_entity.pdbx_description
1 polymer ?
#
loop_
_entity_poly.entity_id
_entity_poly.type
_entity_poly.pdbx_seq_one_letter_code
_entity_poly.pdbx_strand_id
1 'polypeptide(L)'
;MHNKVVYRVARGLRRAGAVVLRFNYRGVNLSQGEYGHGEGETADARAVLAHLRGRYPSLPYALAGFSFGSRIVHDLGCGLRDALFLMPVGFPTRWRDLPRFKRCPVRRIFIHSTQDEYGPRAELEPWIGTLDQPSRVVWVEARDHFFAGALDELEQAVIASVPPLDPPA
;
A
#
# COMPACT_ATOMS: atom_id res chain seq x y z
N MET A 1 -14.31 7.87 -5.12
CA MET A 1 -13.45 6.67 -4.93
C MET A 1 -13.79 5.59 -5.95
N HIS A 2 -13.36 5.78 -7.22
CA HIS A 2 -13.75 4.90 -8.32
C HIS A 2 -12.59 4.03 -8.87
N ASN A 3 -11.39 4.09 -8.25
CA ASN A 3 -10.27 3.29 -8.71
C ASN A 3 -10.52 1.80 -8.41
N LYS A 4 -10.55 0.98 -9.46
CA LYS A 4 -10.87 -0.45 -9.38
C LYS A 4 -9.82 -1.24 -8.59
N VAL A 5 -8.52 -0.87 -8.72
CA VAL A 5 -7.41 -1.51 -7.98
C VAL A 5 -7.58 -1.26 -6.50
N VAL A 6 -7.76 0.01 -6.08
CA VAL A 6 -8.00 0.37 -4.67
C VAL A 6 -9.24 -0.32 -4.10
N TYR A 7 -10.30 -0.46 -4.90
CA TYR A 7 -11.49 -1.20 -4.48
C TYR A 7 -11.17 -2.68 -4.21
N ARG A 8 -10.44 -3.34 -5.11
CA ARG A 8 -10.09 -4.76 -4.97
C ARG A 8 -9.13 -5.01 -3.81
N VAL A 9 -8.13 -4.17 -3.64
CA VAL A 9 -7.22 -4.24 -2.46
C VAL A 9 -8.02 -4.13 -1.16
N ALA A 10 -8.90 -3.12 -1.04
CA ALA A 10 -9.73 -2.95 0.15
C ALA A 10 -10.69 -4.12 0.39
N ARG A 11 -11.26 -4.68 -0.68
CA ARG A 11 -12.14 -5.86 -0.60
C ARG A 11 -11.35 -7.09 -0.13
N GLY A 12 -10.14 -7.31 -0.67
CA GLY A 12 -9.26 -8.40 -0.26
C GLY A 12 -8.88 -8.32 1.22
N LEU A 13 -8.45 -7.14 1.68
CA LEU A 13 -8.14 -6.90 3.10
C LEU A 13 -9.35 -7.16 4.01
N ARG A 14 -10.54 -6.70 3.61
CA ARG A 14 -11.77 -6.95 4.36
C ARG A 14 -12.11 -8.44 4.42
N ARG A 15 -11.94 -9.19 3.33
CA ARG A 15 -12.15 -10.64 3.29
C ARG A 15 -11.13 -11.40 4.13
N ALA A 16 -9.94 -10.83 4.33
CA ALA A 16 -8.92 -11.33 5.26
C ALA A 16 -9.19 -10.92 6.72
N GLY A 17 -10.35 -10.34 7.04
CA GLY A 17 -10.77 -10.02 8.41
C GLY A 17 -10.47 -8.60 8.88
N ALA A 18 -9.92 -7.73 8.04
CA ALA A 18 -9.59 -6.37 8.45
C ALA A 18 -10.79 -5.41 8.43
N VAL A 19 -10.81 -4.47 9.37
CA VAL A 19 -11.59 -3.23 9.23
C VAL A 19 -10.86 -2.31 8.25
N VAL A 20 -11.51 -1.90 7.17
CA VAL A 20 -10.86 -1.15 6.09
C VAL A 20 -11.51 0.21 5.90
N LEU A 21 -10.70 1.26 5.95
CA LEU A 21 -11.09 2.62 5.59
C LEU A 21 -10.37 3.03 4.30
N ARG A 22 -11.14 3.49 3.32
CA ARG A 22 -10.64 4.12 2.09
C ARG A 22 -11.01 5.59 2.09
N PHE A 23 -10.13 6.42 1.59
CA PHE A 23 -10.38 7.86 1.50
C PHE A 23 -9.86 8.43 0.18
N ASN A 24 -10.29 9.63 -0.17
CA ASN A 24 -9.71 10.43 -1.24
C ASN A 24 -8.73 11.43 -0.63
N TYR A 25 -7.58 11.60 -1.24
CA TYR A 25 -6.67 12.67 -0.88
C TYR A 25 -7.27 14.05 -1.16
N ARG A 26 -6.66 15.09 -0.60
CA ARG A 26 -6.97 16.48 -0.89
C ARG A 26 -7.04 16.76 -2.40
N GLY A 27 -7.95 17.61 -2.81
CA GLY A 27 -8.16 17.95 -4.22
C GLY A 27 -8.77 16.85 -5.09
N VAL A 28 -9.11 15.67 -4.53
CA VAL A 28 -9.69 14.55 -5.28
C VAL A 28 -11.19 14.45 -5.05
N ASN A 29 -12.00 14.53 -6.11
CA ASN A 29 -13.46 14.54 -6.09
C ASN A 29 -14.01 15.63 -5.16
N LEU A 30 -14.71 15.24 -4.06
CA LEU A 30 -15.31 16.15 -3.10
C LEU A 30 -14.37 16.51 -1.94
N SER A 31 -13.15 15.99 -1.90
CA SER A 31 -12.16 16.38 -0.91
C SER A 31 -11.64 17.78 -1.20
N GLN A 32 -11.66 18.65 -0.20
CA GLN A 32 -11.14 20.01 -0.28
C GLN A 32 -9.61 20.05 -0.40
N GLY A 33 -9.08 21.22 -0.72
CA GLY A 33 -7.65 21.48 -0.85
C GLY A 33 -7.11 21.16 -2.25
N GLU A 34 -5.80 21.22 -2.37
CA GLU A 34 -5.06 21.05 -3.63
C GLU A 34 -3.96 19.99 -3.48
N TYR A 35 -3.47 19.49 -4.61
CA TYR A 35 -2.39 18.52 -4.65
C TYR A 35 -1.13 19.03 -3.94
N GLY A 36 -0.69 18.30 -2.91
CA GLY A 36 0.39 18.67 -2.00
C GLY A 36 1.73 17.97 -2.26
N HIS A 37 1.96 17.48 -3.48
CA HIS A 37 3.22 16.85 -3.94
C HIS A 37 3.73 15.69 -3.06
N GLY A 38 2.84 15.07 -2.28
CA GLY A 38 3.10 13.95 -1.39
C GLY A 38 3.15 14.34 0.10
N GLU A 39 3.55 15.56 0.45
CA GLU A 39 3.57 16.01 1.85
C GLU A 39 2.15 16.19 2.40
N GLY A 40 1.31 16.89 1.64
CA GLY A 40 -0.09 17.07 1.99
C GLY A 40 -0.85 15.76 2.08
N GLU A 41 -0.66 14.88 1.10
CA GLU A 41 -1.32 13.57 1.06
C GLU A 41 -0.83 12.63 2.17
N THR A 42 0.43 12.76 2.60
CA THR A 42 0.96 12.05 3.78
C THR A 42 0.30 12.57 5.07
N ALA A 43 0.06 13.88 5.16
CA ALA A 43 -0.69 14.45 6.30
C ALA A 43 -2.15 13.98 6.31
N ASP A 44 -2.81 13.91 5.14
CA ASP A 44 -4.16 13.35 5.02
C ASP A 44 -4.22 11.89 5.49
N ALA A 45 -3.27 11.07 5.03
CA ALA A 45 -3.18 9.66 5.42
C ALA A 45 -2.94 9.51 6.94
N ARG A 46 -2.12 10.38 7.53
CA ARG A 46 -1.86 10.42 8.99
C ARG A 46 -3.14 10.74 9.78
N ALA A 47 -3.91 11.73 9.33
CA ALA A 47 -5.17 12.11 9.97
C ALA A 47 -6.20 10.96 9.92
N VAL A 48 -6.31 10.30 8.76
CA VAL A 48 -7.20 9.13 8.58
C VAL A 48 -6.76 7.96 9.46
N LEU A 49 -5.45 7.68 9.55
CA LEU A 49 -4.93 6.65 10.45
C LEU A 49 -5.24 6.97 11.91
N ALA A 50 -5.03 8.22 12.34
CA ALA A 50 -5.34 8.66 13.71
C ALA A 50 -6.82 8.47 14.04
N HIS A 51 -7.72 8.82 13.11
CA HIS A 51 -9.17 8.60 13.25
C HIS A 51 -9.49 7.11 13.42
N LEU A 52 -8.92 6.25 12.58
CA LEU A 52 -9.17 4.81 12.63
C LEU A 52 -8.65 4.19 13.94
N ARG A 53 -7.44 4.57 14.36
CA ARG A 53 -6.86 4.11 15.64
C ARG A 53 -7.64 4.59 16.86
N GLY A 54 -8.17 5.80 16.83
CA GLY A 54 -9.05 6.31 17.89
C GLY A 54 -10.34 5.50 18.01
N ARG A 55 -10.87 4.99 16.89
CA ARG A 55 -12.08 4.15 16.87
C ARG A 55 -11.82 2.69 17.25
N TYR A 56 -10.62 2.18 16.97
CA TYR A 56 -10.21 0.78 17.19
C TYR A 56 -8.83 0.73 17.87
N PRO A 57 -8.71 1.22 19.12
CA PRO A 57 -7.41 1.43 19.77
C PRO A 57 -6.65 0.14 20.07
N SER A 58 -7.35 -0.97 20.25
CA SER A 58 -6.76 -2.28 20.54
C SER A 58 -6.40 -3.11 19.31
N LEU A 59 -6.85 -2.70 18.11
CA LEU A 59 -6.55 -3.45 16.89
C LEU A 59 -5.19 -3.05 16.32
N PRO A 60 -4.38 -4.03 15.90
CA PRO A 60 -3.19 -3.75 15.09
C PRO A 60 -3.60 -3.15 13.73
N TYR A 61 -2.68 -2.44 13.08
CA TYR A 61 -2.98 -1.79 11.82
C TYR A 61 -1.91 -2.01 10.77
N ALA A 62 -2.31 -1.87 9.51
CA ALA A 62 -1.45 -1.90 8.34
C ALA A 62 -1.84 -0.79 7.38
N LEU A 63 -0.94 -0.43 6.48
CA LEU A 63 -1.18 0.55 5.44
C LEU A 63 -1.07 -0.10 4.06
N ALA A 64 -2.05 0.16 3.19
CA ALA A 64 -2.03 -0.27 1.80
C ALA A 64 -2.27 0.91 0.86
N GLY A 65 -1.61 0.93 -0.28
CA GLY A 65 -1.77 2.01 -1.25
C GLY A 65 -1.35 1.61 -2.66
N PHE A 66 -2.07 2.10 -3.66
CA PHE A 66 -1.82 1.84 -5.07
C PHE A 66 -1.13 3.02 -5.74
N SER A 67 -0.14 2.74 -6.60
CA SER A 67 0.55 3.72 -7.43
C SER A 67 1.10 4.90 -6.59
N PHE A 68 0.64 6.12 -6.79
CA PHE A 68 0.98 7.26 -5.93
C PHE A 68 0.70 6.96 -4.44
N GLY A 69 -0.40 6.28 -4.13
CA GLY A 69 -0.71 5.83 -2.77
C GLY A 69 0.34 4.88 -2.18
N SER A 70 1.05 4.10 -3.01
CA SER A 70 2.14 3.25 -2.55
C SER A 70 3.35 4.06 -2.05
N ARG A 71 3.64 5.23 -2.67
CA ARG A 71 4.60 6.20 -2.16
C ARG A 71 4.15 6.74 -0.80
N ILE A 72 2.89 7.18 -0.67
CA ILE A 72 2.37 7.72 0.60
C ILE A 72 2.42 6.68 1.72
N VAL A 73 2.15 5.41 1.41
CA VAL A 73 2.30 4.30 2.36
C VAL A 73 3.73 4.21 2.90
N HIS A 74 4.75 4.39 2.06
CA HIS A 74 6.14 4.43 2.51
C HIS A 74 6.46 5.72 3.27
N ASP A 75 6.02 6.88 2.76
CA ASP A 75 6.30 8.18 3.37
C ASP A 75 5.76 8.28 4.81
N LEU A 76 4.58 7.73 5.04
CA LEU A 76 3.98 7.65 6.36
C LEU A 76 4.50 6.44 7.14
N GLY A 77 4.44 5.25 6.54
CA GLY A 77 4.58 3.97 7.23
C GLY A 77 5.98 3.71 7.73
N CYS A 78 7.01 4.16 7.02
CA CYS A 78 8.39 3.98 7.48
C CYS A 78 8.73 4.78 8.74
N GLY A 79 7.92 5.76 9.12
CA GLY A 79 7.99 6.45 10.39
C GLY A 79 7.19 5.80 11.52
N LEU A 80 6.39 4.79 11.23
CA LEU A 80 5.50 4.10 12.17
C LEU A 80 6.08 2.72 12.51
N ARG A 81 6.65 2.59 13.70
CA ARG A 81 7.34 1.35 14.11
C ARG A 81 6.39 0.21 14.51
N ASP A 82 5.13 0.51 14.77
CA ASP A 82 4.09 -0.37 15.27
C ASP A 82 3.09 -0.85 14.19
N ALA A 83 3.29 -0.50 12.93
CA ALA A 83 2.51 -1.05 11.83
C ALA A 83 2.89 -2.51 11.56
N LEU A 84 1.90 -3.39 11.39
CA LEU A 84 2.11 -4.81 11.11
C LEU A 84 2.87 -5.02 9.80
N PHE A 85 2.47 -4.31 8.77
CA PHE A 85 3.09 -4.31 7.45
C PHE A 85 2.65 -3.09 6.62
N LEU A 86 3.42 -2.82 5.60
CA LEU A 86 3.05 -1.92 4.51
C LEU A 86 2.78 -2.76 3.26
N MET A 87 1.73 -2.42 2.51
CA MET A 87 1.35 -3.09 1.27
C MET A 87 1.35 -2.08 0.10
N PRO A 88 2.52 -1.79 -0.47
CA PRO A 88 2.60 -1.02 -1.70
C PRO A 88 2.14 -1.87 -2.89
N VAL A 89 1.14 -1.39 -3.61
CA VAL A 89 0.57 -2.04 -4.79
C VAL A 89 0.93 -1.21 -6.02
N GLY A 90 1.49 -1.83 -7.06
CA GLY A 90 1.93 -1.13 -8.27
C GLY A 90 2.87 0.04 -7.94
N PHE A 91 3.98 -0.22 -7.28
CA PHE A 91 4.94 0.82 -6.86
C PHE A 91 5.76 1.32 -8.05
N PRO A 92 5.65 2.59 -8.46
CA PRO A 92 6.45 3.16 -9.54
C PRO A 92 7.92 3.29 -9.15
N THR A 93 8.83 2.67 -9.91
CA THR A 93 10.27 2.64 -9.61
C THR A 93 10.96 4.00 -9.64
N ARG A 94 10.36 5.01 -10.25
CA ARG A 94 10.85 6.41 -10.22
C ARG A 94 11.04 6.98 -8.81
N TRP A 95 10.44 6.37 -7.79
CA TRP A 95 10.58 6.80 -6.38
C TRP A 95 11.55 5.94 -5.57
N ARG A 96 12.17 4.91 -6.18
CA ARG A 96 13.03 3.94 -5.50
C ARG A 96 14.24 4.57 -4.77
N ASP A 97 14.75 5.68 -5.31
CA ASP A 97 15.97 6.31 -4.80
C ASP A 97 15.73 7.26 -3.61
N LEU A 98 14.49 7.38 -3.12
CA LEU A 98 14.20 8.15 -1.93
C LEU A 98 14.85 7.47 -0.71
N PRO A 99 15.75 8.16 0.04
CA PRO A 99 16.58 7.54 1.09
C PRO A 99 15.78 6.80 2.17
N ARG A 100 14.60 7.30 2.50
CA ARG A 100 13.70 6.74 3.51
C ARG A 100 13.18 5.34 3.16
N PHE A 101 13.17 4.96 1.88
CA PHE A 101 12.65 3.66 1.46
C PHE A 101 13.63 2.52 1.74
N LYS A 102 14.92 2.78 1.73
CA LYS A 102 15.94 1.79 2.09
C LYS A 102 15.88 1.40 3.57
N ARG A 103 15.71 2.40 4.45
CA ARG A 103 15.78 2.26 5.91
C ARG A 103 14.41 2.16 6.58
N CYS A 104 13.45 1.54 5.95
CA CYS A 104 12.11 1.37 6.53
C CYS A 104 12.10 0.21 7.55
N PRO A 105 11.78 0.43 8.82
CA PRO A 105 11.81 -0.64 9.83
C PRO A 105 10.59 -1.58 9.74
N VAL A 106 9.58 -1.23 8.94
CA VAL A 106 8.35 -2.00 8.82
C VAL A 106 8.44 -2.97 7.65
N ARG A 107 7.97 -4.20 7.87
CA ARG A 107 7.86 -5.24 6.83
C ARG A 107 7.03 -4.73 5.65
N ARG A 108 7.48 -5.01 4.43
CA ARG A 108 6.79 -4.62 3.19
C ARG A 108 6.37 -5.83 2.38
N ILE A 109 5.15 -5.78 1.87
CA ILE A 109 4.58 -6.79 0.97
C ILE A 109 4.15 -6.05 -0.29
N PHE A 110 5.01 -6.08 -1.30
CA PHE A 110 4.69 -5.50 -2.60
C PHE A 110 3.75 -6.42 -3.37
N ILE A 111 2.70 -5.87 -3.97
CA ILE A 111 1.86 -6.59 -4.93
C ILE A 111 2.00 -5.87 -6.26
N HIS A 112 2.42 -6.59 -7.28
CA HIS A 112 2.82 -5.97 -8.54
C HIS A 112 2.32 -6.75 -9.75
N SER A 113 1.95 -6.03 -10.82
CA SER A 113 1.68 -6.63 -12.12
C SER A 113 2.97 -7.05 -12.81
N THR A 114 2.96 -8.20 -13.47
CA THR A 114 4.11 -8.68 -14.25
C THR A 114 4.46 -7.78 -15.42
N GLN A 115 3.51 -6.98 -15.92
CA GLN A 115 3.69 -6.06 -17.05
C GLN A 115 3.41 -4.58 -16.66
N ASP A 116 3.79 -4.21 -15.44
CA ASP A 116 3.65 -2.83 -14.96
C ASP A 116 4.69 -1.91 -15.64
N GLU A 117 4.22 -0.99 -16.45
CA GLU A 117 5.05 -0.03 -17.18
C GLU A 117 5.67 1.07 -16.29
N TYR A 118 5.11 1.33 -15.10
CA TYR A 118 5.64 2.31 -14.14
C TYR A 118 6.61 1.71 -13.15
N GLY A 119 6.59 0.40 -13.00
CA GLY A 119 7.49 -0.34 -12.13
C GLY A 119 7.92 -1.66 -12.77
N PRO A 120 8.69 -1.61 -13.87
CA PRO A 120 9.11 -2.81 -14.58
C PRO A 120 9.79 -3.83 -13.64
N ARG A 121 9.46 -5.12 -13.82
CA ARG A 121 9.99 -6.19 -12.99
C ARG A 121 11.52 -6.18 -12.92
N ALA A 122 12.17 -5.93 -14.06
CA ALA A 122 13.63 -5.86 -14.17
C ALA A 122 14.27 -4.76 -13.30
N GLU A 123 13.51 -3.72 -12.93
CA GLU A 123 13.97 -2.65 -12.05
C GLU A 123 13.54 -2.88 -10.59
N LEU A 124 12.31 -3.34 -10.39
CA LEU A 124 11.71 -3.45 -9.07
C LEU A 124 12.32 -4.60 -8.26
N GLU A 125 12.48 -5.77 -8.87
CA GLU A 125 12.93 -6.99 -8.19
C GLU A 125 14.36 -6.87 -7.62
N PRO A 126 15.35 -6.39 -8.38
CA PRO A 126 16.70 -6.14 -7.84
C PRO A 126 16.68 -5.07 -6.74
N TRP A 127 15.89 -4.01 -6.89
CA TRP A 127 15.81 -2.96 -5.90
C TRP A 127 15.22 -3.45 -4.57
N ILE A 128 14.15 -4.27 -4.61
CA ILE A 128 13.56 -4.87 -3.40
C ILE A 128 14.61 -5.71 -2.65
N GLY A 129 15.48 -6.41 -3.37
CA GLY A 129 16.58 -7.17 -2.78
C GLY A 129 17.62 -6.34 -2.03
N THR A 130 17.66 -5.01 -2.24
CA THR A 130 18.56 -4.08 -1.54
C THR A 130 17.97 -3.46 -0.28
N LEU A 131 16.73 -3.78 0.07
CA LEU A 131 16.04 -3.15 1.19
C LEU A 131 16.43 -3.78 2.52
N ASP A 132 16.71 -2.96 3.54
CA ASP A 132 17.24 -3.39 4.84
C ASP A 132 16.32 -4.34 5.64
N GLN A 133 15.01 -4.30 5.37
CA GLN A 133 14.04 -5.14 6.08
C GLN A 133 13.44 -6.20 5.17
N PRO A 134 12.96 -7.32 5.73
CA PRO A 134 12.32 -8.36 4.96
C PRO A 134 11.19 -7.78 4.10
N SER A 135 11.43 -7.78 2.81
CA SER A 135 10.48 -7.32 1.81
C SER A 135 10.25 -8.45 0.83
N ARG A 136 9.00 -8.66 0.46
CA ARG A 136 8.64 -9.64 -0.57
C ARG A 136 7.81 -8.99 -1.65
N VAL A 137 7.89 -9.52 -2.85
CA VAL A 137 6.99 -9.16 -3.93
C VAL A 137 6.11 -10.35 -4.30
N VAL A 138 4.84 -10.07 -4.50
CA VAL A 138 3.84 -11.01 -5.04
C VAL A 138 3.49 -10.50 -6.43
N TRP A 139 3.88 -11.29 -7.43
CA TRP A 139 3.60 -10.98 -8.83
C TRP A 139 2.23 -11.49 -9.21
N VAL A 140 1.43 -10.62 -9.82
CA VAL A 140 0.13 -10.95 -10.42
C VAL A 140 0.28 -10.87 -11.93
N GLU A 141 -0.07 -11.95 -12.62
CA GLU A 141 -0.06 -11.98 -14.08
C GLU A 141 -1.15 -11.05 -14.61
N ALA A 142 -0.76 -9.87 -15.07
CA ALA A 142 -1.66 -8.83 -15.55
C ALA A 142 -1.02 -8.02 -16.67
N ARG A 143 -1.85 -7.33 -17.47
CA ARG A 143 -1.43 -6.69 -18.72
C ARG A 143 -0.82 -5.30 -18.54
N ASP A 144 -1.04 -4.66 -17.41
CA ASP A 144 -0.62 -3.27 -17.18
C ASP A 144 -0.56 -2.94 -15.68
N HIS A 145 -0.20 -1.70 -15.38
CA HIS A 145 -0.20 -1.11 -14.05
C HIS A 145 -1.54 -1.23 -13.30
N PHE A 146 -2.66 -1.21 -14.03
CA PHE A 146 -4.00 -1.26 -13.45
C PHE A 146 -4.56 -2.67 -13.26
N PHE A 147 -3.71 -3.69 -13.45
CA PHE A 147 -4.09 -5.10 -13.32
C PHE A 147 -5.22 -5.47 -14.29
N ALA A 148 -5.20 -4.95 -15.51
CA ALA A 148 -6.22 -5.26 -16.50
C ALA A 148 -6.29 -6.76 -16.78
N GLY A 149 -7.49 -7.32 -16.66
CA GLY A 149 -7.77 -8.74 -16.84
C GLY A 149 -7.49 -9.61 -15.62
N ALA A 150 -6.91 -9.06 -14.51
CA ALA A 150 -6.47 -9.84 -13.35
C ALA A 150 -6.86 -9.20 -12.00
N LEU A 151 -8.00 -8.51 -11.96
CA LEU A 151 -8.45 -7.86 -10.72
C LEU A 151 -8.93 -8.85 -9.65
N ASP A 152 -9.38 -10.03 -10.04
CA ASP A 152 -9.76 -11.10 -9.10
C ASP A 152 -8.49 -11.76 -8.53
N GLU A 153 -7.48 -11.99 -9.35
CA GLU A 153 -6.17 -12.52 -8.96
C GLU A 153 -5.45 -11.54 -8.02
N LEU A 154 -5.52 -10.23 -8.30
CA LEU A 154 -5.05 -9.20 -7.37
C LEU A 154 -5.72 -9.33 -6.00
N GLU A 155 -7.05 -9.48 -5.96
CA GLU A 155 -7.78 -9.63 -4.70
C GLU A 155 -7.33 -10.89 -3.95
N GLN A 156 -7.15 -12.02 -4.63
CA GLN A 156 -6.64 -13.25 -4.02
C GLN A 156 -5.20 -13.08 -3.52
N ALA A 157 -4.33 -12.41 -4.27
CA ALA A 157 -2.97 -12.09 -3.86
C ALA A 157 -2.95 -11.24 -2.57
N VAL A 158 -3.86 -10.27 -2.45
CA VAL A 158 -4.03 -9.47 -1.22
C VAL A 158 -4.43 -10.36 -0.04
N ILE A 159 -5.46 -11.21 -0.20
CA ILE A 159 -5.95 -12.11 0.85
C ILE A 159 -4.81 -13.03 1.35
N ALA A 160 -4.12 -13.68 0.42
CA ALA A 160 -3.02 -14.60 0.74
C ALA A 160 -1.79 -13.90 1.34
N SER A 161 -1.70 -12.58 1.23
CA SER A 161 -0.58 -11.80 1.71
C SER A 161 -0.74 -11.28 3.14
N VAL A 162 -1.97 -11.21 3.64
CA VAL A 162 -2.21 -10.80 5.03
C VAL A 162 -1.69 -11.88 5.97
N PRO A 163 -0.73 -11.55 6.88
CA PRO A 163 -0.27 -12.53 7.86
C PRO A 163 -1.42 -12.93 8.78
N PRO A 164 -1.41 -14.18 9.29
CA PRO A 164 -2.33 -14.55 10.36
C PRO A 164 -2.24 -13.53 11.50
N LEU A 165 -3.38 -13.07 11.97
CA LEU A 165 -3.46 -12.24 13.16
C LEU A 165 -3.64 -13.22 14.32
N ASP A 166 -2.69 -13.25 15.25
CA ASP A 166 -2.90 -13.94 16.50
C ASP A 166 -4.11 -13.29 17.19
N PRO A 167 -5.03 -14.09 17.75
CA PRO A 167 -6.13 -13.51 18.49
C PRO A 167 -5.56 -12.65 19.62
N PRO A 168 -6.20 -11.52 19.96
CA PRO A 168 -5.77 -10.73 21.11
C PRO A 168 -5.74 -11.61 22.35
N ALA A 169 -4.61 -11.54 23.05
CA ALA A 169 -4.43 -12.24 24.31
C ALA A 169 -5.43 -11.77 25.39
#